data_e3e0fad3b6db8572801ef878391a6263
#
_entry.id   e3e0fad3b6db8572801ef878391a6263
#
_cell.length_a   1.000
_cell.length_b   1.000
_cell.length_c   1.000
_cell.angle_alpha   90.00
_cell.angle_beta   90.00
_cell.angle_gamma   90.00
#
_symmetry.space_group_name_H-M   'P 1'
#
loop_
_entity.id
_entity.type
_entity.pdbx_description
1 polymer ?
#
loop_
_entity_poly.entity_id
_entity_poly.type
_entity_poly.pdbx_seq_one_letter_code
_entity_poly.pdbx_strand_id
1 'polypeptide(L)'
;MYIGMAPLTSMAAIISEEKEQNTLRVLLMSDVKPFEYLLGIGAYVWSGCMAGAAVICMAGRFCLTEGISFLCILSFGILASLLLGAAIGTFSNTQMMATSITVPVMMFFSFLPMISMFNATASKIAKLTYSGQIGLLLGQPGRPQADMKDIAIILLNLLLFTALFTAAYKKRGL
;
A
#
# COMPACT_ATOMS: atom_id res chain seq x y z
N MET A 1 -0.03 -5.32 10.02
CA MET A 1 -1.29 -4.54 10.08
C MET A 1 -1.11 -3.10 9.57
N TYR A 2 -0.16 -2.33 10.09
CA TYR A 2 0.07 -0.92 9.69
C TYR A 2 0.14 -0.70 8.16
N ILE A 3 0.89 -1.52 7.43
CA ILE A 3 1.10 -1.42 5.98
C ILE A 3 -0.20 -1.58 5.17
N GLY A 4 -1.10 -2.45 5.63
CA GLY A 4 -2.36 -2.69 4.94
C GLY A 4 -3.46 -1.67 5.28
N MET A 5 -3.32 -0.96 6.40
CA MET A 5 -4.36 -0.02 6.86
C MET A 5 -4.08 1.41 6.44
N ALA A 6 -3.00 2.01 6.93
CA ALA A 6 -2.76 3.43 6.78
C ALA A 6 -2.57 3.89 5.33
N PRO A 7 -1.63 3.34 4.53
CA PRO A 7 -1.38 3.88 3.20
C PRO A 7 -2.52 3.60 2.22
N LEU A 8 -3.19 2.45 2.35
CA LEU A 8 -4.27 2.06 1.46
C LEU A 8 -5.51 2.95 1.66
N THR A 9 -5.91 3.17 2.91
CA THR A 9 -7.08 4.01 3.22
C THR A 9 -6.83 5.47 2.91
N SER A 10 -5.66 6.02 3.27
CA SER A 10 -5.32 7.41 3.03
C SER A 10 -5.31 7.73 1.54
N MET A 11 -4.66 6.89 0.72
CA MET A 11 -4.57 7.12 -0.73
C MET A 11 -5.93 7.02 -1.41
N ALA A 12 -6.73 6.01 -1.05
CA ALA A 12 -8.08 5.84 -1.59
C ALA A 12 -9.00 6.99 -1.21
N ALA A 13 -8.94 7.47 0.04
CA ALA A 13 -9.75 8.59 0.53
C ALA A 13 -9.40 9.89 -0.19
N ILE A 14 -8.12 10.25 -0.28
CA ILE A 14 -7.67 11.50 -0.91
C ILE A 14 -8.12 11.55 -2.37
N ILE A 15 -7.83 10.50 -3.16
CA ILE A 15 -8.17 10.49 -4.59
C ILE A 15 -9.70 10.55 -4.81
N SER A 16 -10.47 9.82 -3.98
CA SER A 16 -11.92 9.83 -4.13
C SER A 16 -12.56 11.13 -3.67
N GLU A 17 -12.02 11.79 -2.64
CA GLU A 17 -12.47 13.10 -2.17
C GLU A 17 -12.25 14.18 -3.22
N GLU A 18 -11.07 14.24 -3.83
CA GLU A 18 -10.77 15.19 -4.88
C GLU A 18 -11.62 15.00 -6.13
N LYS A 19 -11.95 13.74 -6.43
CA LYS A 19 -12.85 13.41 -7.52
C LYS A 19 -14.28 13.84 -7.22
N GLU A 20 -14.75 13.67 -5.98
CA GLU A 20 -16.08 14.09 -5.51
C GLU A 20 -16.21 15.61 -5.52
N GLN A 21 -15.16 16.33 -5.13
CA GLN A 21 -15.13 17.80 -5.12
C GLN A 21 -14.85 18.42 -6.50
N ASN A 22 -14.66 17.63 -7.56
CA ASN A 22 -14.27 18.05 -8.91
C ASN A 22 -12.97 18.87 -8.97
N THR A 23 -12.16 18.89 -7.91
CA THR A 23 -10.87 19.58 -7.86
C THR A 23 -9.89 18.99 -8.86
N LEU A 24 -9.95 17.68 -9.08
CA LEU A 24 -9.17 16.98 -10.09
C LEU A 24 -9.42 17.53 -11.52
N ARG A 25 -10.65 17.92 -11.82
CA ARG A 25 -11.03 18.52 -13.12
C ARG A 25 -10.49 19.94 -13.29
N VAL A 26 -10.46 20.71 -12.22
CA VAL A 26 -9.88 22.06 -12.20
C VAL A 26 -8.36 22.00 -12.37
N LEU A 27 -7.70 21.04 -11.76
CA LEU A 27 -6.26 20.81 -11.89
C LEU A 27 -5.88 20.40 -13.33
N LEU A 28 -6.67 19.55 -13.97
CA LEU A 28 -6.47 19.16 -15.37
C LEU A 28 -6.62 20.34 -16.36
N MET A 29 -7.38 21.37 -15.97
CA MET A 29 -7.49 22.61 -16.76
C MET A 29 -6.30 23.54 -16.60
N SER A 30 -5.44 23.33 -15.60
CA SER A 30 -4.25 24.14 -15.29
C SER A 30 -2.94 23.58 -15.85
N ASP A 31 -2.99 22.71 -16.87
CA ASP A 31 -1.83 22.13 -17.58
C ASP A 31 -0.93 21.21 -16.71
N VAL A 32 -1.39 20.81 -15.51
CA VAL A 32 -0.68 19.84 -14.67
C VAL A 32 -0.99 18.42 -15.16
N LYS A 33 0.06 17.66 -15.45
CA LYS A 33 -0.12 16.28 -15.90
C LYS A 33 -0.67 15.43 -14.74
N PRO A 34 -1.72 14.63 -14.99
CA PRO A 34 -2.36 13.78 -13.95
C PRO A 34 -1.38 12.89 -13.21
N PHE A 35 -0.31 12.47 -13.89
CA PHE A 35 0.73 11.62 -13.32
C PHE A 35 1.59 12.36 -12.28
N GLU A 36 1.93 13.62 -12.52
CA GLU A 36 2.71 14.45 -11.59
C GLU A 36 1.94 14.69 -10.30
N TYR A 37 0.65 14.94 -10.43
CA TYR A 37 -0.25 15.11 -9.31
C TYR A 37 -0.37 13.82 -8.46
N LEU A 38 -0.61 12.68 -9.09
CA LEU A 38 -0.67 11.39 -8.40
C LEU A 38 0.64 11.02 -7.70
N LEU A 39 1.77 11.34 -8.32
CA LEU A 39 3.09 11.18 -7.68
C LEU A 39 3.23 12.10 -6.46
N GLY A 40 2.76 13.33 -6.53
CA GLY A 40 2.78 14.28 -5.42
C GLY A 40 2.00 13.76 -4.21
N ILE A 41 0.75 13.32 -4.42
CA ILE A 41 -0.07 12.72 -3.36
C ILE A 41 0.57 11.44 -2.84
N GLY A 42 1.03 10.56 -3.74
CA GLY A 42 1.70 9.33 -3.37
C GLY A 42 2.93 9.57 -2.50
N ALA A 43 3.76 10.55 -2.86
CA ALA A 43 4.94 10.93 -2.09
C ALA A 43 4.56 11.52 -0.70
N TYR A 44 3.51 12.33 -0.64
CA TYR A 44 3.00 12.89 0.61
C TYR A 44 2.52 11.78 1.56
N VAL A 45 1.67 10.88 1.09
CA VAL A 45 1.16 9.75 1.91
C VAL A 45 2.29 8.80 2.28
N TRP A 46 3.22 8.53 1.34
CA TRP A 46 4.38 7.69 1.59
C TRP A 46 5.26 8.28 2.70
N SER A 47 5.58 9.58 2.65
CA SER A 47 6.40 10.24 3.68
C SER A 47 5.72 10.22 5.05
N GLY A 48 4.42 10.47 5.13
CA GLY A 48 3.65 10.37 6.37
C GLY A 48 3.63 8.96 6.95
N CYS A 49 3.44 7.95 6.11
CA CYS A 49 3.50 6.56 6.53
C CYS A 49 4.91 6.14 6.95
N MET A 50 5.96 6.62 6.29
CA MET A 50 7.35 6.36 6.69
C MET A 50 7.69 7.02 8.03
N ALA A 51 7.20 8.24 8.29
CA ALA A 51 7.34 8.88 9.60
C ALA A 51 6.69 8.05 10.71
N GLY A 52 5.46 7.56 10.49
CA GLY A 52 4.80 6.65 11.44
C GLY A 52 5.57 5.33 11.65
N ALA A 53 6.12 4.75 10.57
CA ALA A 53 6.95 3.55 10.66
C ALA A 53 8.24 3.80 11.45
N ALA A 54 8.86 4.98 11.29
CA ALA A 54 10.04 5.37 12.07
C ALA A 54 9.73 5.48 13.57
N VAL A 55 8.58 6.05 13.94
CA VAL A 55 8.12 6.10 15.34
C VAL A 55 7.94 4.69 15.92
N ILE A 56 7.34 3.77 15.15
CA ILE A 56 7.19 2.37 15.57
C ILE A 56 8.55 1.69 15.76
N CYS A 57 9.50 1.96 14.86
CA CYS A 57 10.86 1.44 14.94
C CYS A 57 11.59 1.95 16.20
N MET A 58 11.45 3.22 16.53
CA MET A 58 12.02 3.82 17.74
C MET A 58 11.39 3.23 19.02
N ALA A 59 10.07 3.08 19.04
CA ALA A 59 9.35 2.48 20.17
C ALA A 59 9.74 1.00 20.39
N GLY A 60 10.04 0.27 19.31
CA GLY A 60 10.46 -1.13 19.33
C GLY A 60 11.91 -1.36 19.79
N ARG A 61 12.68 -0.30 20.02
CA ARG A 61 14.10 -0.37 20.42
C ARG A 61 14.95 -1.28 19.53
N PHE A 62 14.67 -1.30 18.24
CA PHE A 62 15.48 -2.06 17.27
C PHE A 62 16.91 -1.50 17.17
N CYS A 63 17.90 -2.39 16.98
CA CYS A 63 19.26 -1.97 16.69
C CYS A 63 19.28 -1.22 15.34
N LEU A 64 20.18 -0.24 15.18
CA LEU A 64 20.23 0.62 13.98
C LEU A 64 20.22 -0.16 12.65
N THR A 65 20.98 -1.25 12.59
CA THR A 65 21.05 -2.10 11.39
C THR A 65 19.74 -2.82 11.08
N GLU A 66 19.09 -3.33 12.12
CA GLU A 66 17.78 -4.01 12.00
C GLU A 66 16.68 -2.99 11.67
N GLY A 67 16.74 -1.80 12.25
CA GLY A 67 15.80 -0.70 11.99
C GLY A 67 15.83 -0.22 10.55
N ILE A 68 17.01 -0.10 9.94
CA ILE A 68 17.14 0.28 8.52
C ILE A 68 16.54 -0.79 7.62
N SER A 69 16.87 -2.06 7.86
CA SER A 69 16.30 -3.18 7.09
C SER A 69 14.77 -3.25 7.23
N PHE A 70 14.27 -3.03 8.44
CA PHE A 70 12.84 -2.94 8.73
C PHE A 70 12.16 -1.82 7.93
N LEU A 71 12.72 -0.60 7.93
CA LEU A 71 12.18 0.53 7.19
C LEU A 71 12.23 0.32 5.66
N CYS A 72 13.29 -0.29 5.14
CA CYS A 72 13.39 -0.62 3.72
C CYS A 72 12.28 -1.60 3.30
N ILE A 73 12.09 -2.68 4.04
CA ILE A 73 11.05 -3.68 3.74
C ILE A 73 9.65 -3.04 3.84
N LEU A 74 9.41 -2.24 4.88
CA LEU A 74 8.16 -1.49 5.05
C LEU A 74 7.89 -0.53 3.90
N SER A 75 8.91 0.16 3.39
CA SER A 75 8.79 1.09 2.27
C SER A 75 8.19 0.42 1.03
N PHE A 76 8.68 -0.77 0.66
CA PHE A 76 8.09 -1.54 -0.45
C PHE A 76 6.64 -1.94 -0.20
N GLY A 77 6.30 -2.30 1.04
CA GLY A 77 4.93 -2.62 1.42
C GLY A 77 4.00 -1.43 1.37
N ILE A 78 4.46 -0.28 1.82
CA ILE A 78 3.73 0.99 1.74
C ILE A 78 3.46 1.34 0.27
N LEU A 79 4.47 1.23 -0.61
CA LEU A 79 4.31 1.49 -2.05
C LEU A 79 3.27 0.57 -2.69
N ALA A 80 3.29 -0.71 -2.37
CA ALA A 80 2.30 -1.67 -2.89
C ALA A 80 0.87 -1.31 -2.42
N SER A 81 0.71 -0.95 -1.15
CA SER A 81 -0.58 -0.53 -0.58
C SER A 81 -1.07 0.79 -1.17
N LEU A 82 -0.18 1.75 -1.43
CA LEU A 82 -0.50 3.02 -2.08
C LEU A 82 -1.05 2.81 -3.49
N LEU A 83 -0.42 1.96 -4.30
CA LEU A 83 -0.89 1.66 -5.65
C LEU A 83 -2.26 1.01 -5.65
N LEU A 84 -2.52 0.11 -4.70
CA LEU A 84 -3.81 -0.53 -4.54
C LEU A 84 -4.87 0.48 -4.07
N GLY A 85 -4.54 1.36 -3.13
CA GLY A 85 -5.38 2.47 -2.69
C GLY A 85 -5.69 3.44 -3.83
N ALA A 86 -4.70 3.78 -4.65
CA ALA A 86 -4.87 4.61 -5.84
C ALA A 86 -5.82 3.97 -6.87
N ALA A 87 -5.71 2.66 -7.10
CA ALA A 87 -6.61 1.93 -7.99
C ALA A 87 -8.06 1.98 -7.48
N ILE A 88 -8.30 1.79 -6.18
CA ILE A 88 -9.63 1.87 -5.57
C ILE A 88 -10.17 3.30 -5.64
N GLY A 89 -9.36 4.30 -5.31
CA GLY A 89 -9.73 5.72 -5.37
C GLY A 89 -10.14 6.17 -6.76
N THR A 90 -9.37 5.78 -7.80
CA THR A 90 -9.70 6.08 -9.20
C THR A 90 -10.97 5.38 -9.67
N PHE A 91 -11.24 4.17 -9.17
CA PHE A 91 -12.45 3.43 -9.50
C PHE A 91 -13.70 4.02 -8.83
N SER A 92 -13.57 4.61 -7.65
CA SER A 92 -14.66 5.18 -6.87
C SER A 92 -15.04 6.57 -7.37
N ASN A 93 -16.34 6.90 -7.31
CA ASN A 93 -16.85 8.22 -7.69
C ASN A 93 -17.07 9.14 -6.47
N THR A 94 -17.20 8.54 -5.28
CA THR A 94 -17.45 9.24 -4.01
C THR A 94 -16.56 8.66 -2.93
N GLN A 95 -16.26 9.45 -1.91
CA GLN A 95 -15.48 9.02 -0.75
C GLN A 95 -16.15 7.86 -0.01
N MET A 96 -17.48 7.88 0.08
CA MET A 96 -18.24 6.81 0.72
C MET A 96 -18.10 5.47 -0.04
N MET A 97 -18.13 5.50 -1.37
CA MET A 97 -17.93 4.33 -2.20
C MET A 97 -16.49 3.80 -2.05
N ALA A 98 -15.50 4.69 -2.04
CA ALA A 98 -14.11 4.30 -1.84
C ALA A 98 -13.91 3.61 -0.49
N THR A 99 -14.45 4.17 0.58
CA THR A 99 -14.34 3.61 1.92
C THR A 99 -15.03 2.24 2.01
N SER A 100 -16.21 2.08 1.42
CA SER A 100 -16.96 0.81 1.40
C SER A 100 -16.18 -0.32 0.71
N ILE A 101 -15.39 -0.02 -0.32
CA ILE A 101 -14.53 -1.00 -1.01
C ILE A 101 -13.22 -1.19 -0.25
N THR A 102 -12.65 -0.11 0.28
CA THR A 102 -11.34 -0.13 0.93
C THR A 102 -11.36 -0.92 2.23
N VAL A 103 -12.43 -0.81 3.05
CA VAL A 103 -12.51 -1.48 4.36
C VAL A 103 -12.38 -3.01 4.25
N PRO A 104 -13.15 -3.75 3.42
CA PRO A 104 -12.96 -5.19 3.30
C PRO A 104 -11.60 -5.56 2.73
N VAL A 105 -11.09 -4.80 1.75
CA VAL A 105 -9.76 -5.04 1.17
C VAL A 105 -8.68 -4.82 2.21
N MET A 106 -8.75 -3.74 2.97
CA MET A 106 -7.85 -3.44 4.08
C MET A 106 -7.86 -4.56 5.13
N MET A 107 -9.05 -5.01 5.54
CA MET A 107 -9.17 -6.11 6.50
C MET A 107 -8.50 -7.37 5.99
N PHE A 108 -8.75 -7.73 4.73
CA PHE A 108 -8.13 -8.90 4.11
C PHE A 108 -6.60 -8.83 4.18
N PHE A 109 -5.99 -7.76 3.67
CA PHE A 109 -4.52 -7.62 3.65
C PHE A 109 -3.90 -7.44 5.03
N SER A 110 -4.61 -6.85 5.99
CA SER A 110 -4.10 -6.61 7.35
C SER A 110 -4.17 -7.85 8.24
N PHE A 111 -5.23 -8.64 8.12
CA PHE A 111 -5.41 -9.82 8.95
C PHE A 111 -4.84 -11.10 8.35
N LEU A 112 -4.60 -11.14 7.05
CA LEU A 112 -4.07 -12.32 6.37
C LEU A 112 -2.76 -12.85 6.98
N PRO A 113 -1.75 -12.02 7.33
CA PRO A 113 -0.54 -12.50 7.99
C PRO A 113 -0.82 -13.12 9.36
N MET A 114 -1.79 -12.59 10.10
CA MET A 114 -2.16 -13.10 11.41
C MET A 114 -2.89 -14.45 11.31
N ILE A 115 -3.86 -14.56 10.40
CA ILE A 115 -4.62 -15.78 10.18
C ILE A 115 -3.72 -16.89 9.63
N SER A 116 -2.69 -16.54 8.86
CA SER A 116 -1.74 -17.49 8.29
C SER A 116 -0.96 -18.28 9.34
N MET A 117 -0.85 -17.75 10.57
CA MET A 117 -0.20 -18.45 11.70
C MET A 117 -1.04 -19.62 12.23
N PHE A 118 -2.36 -19.56 12.03
CA PHE A 118 -3.30 -20.55 12.59
C PHE A 118 -3.86 -21.51 11.53
N ASN A 119 -3.75 -21.19 10.23
CA ASN A 119 -4.36 -21.97 9.16
C ASN A 119 -3.39 -22.21 8.00
N ALA A 120 -3.16 -23.49 7.68
CA ALA A 120 -2.25 -23.91 6.61
C ALA A 120 -2.70 -23.40 5.21
N THR A 121 -4.00 -23.32 4.96
CA THR A 121 -4.55 -22.80 3.70
C THR A 121 -4.33 -21.29 3.59
N ALA A 122 -4.57 -20.54 4.67
CA ALA A 122 -4.30 -19.11 4.74
C ALA A 122 -2.80 -18.82 4.59
N SER A 123 -1.92 -19.68 5.09
CA SER A 123 -0.47 -19.58 4.92
C SER A 123 -0.04 -19.64 3.45
N LYS A 124 -0.68 -20.50 2.64
CA LYS A 124 -0.39 -20.58 1.20
C LYS A 124 -0.78 -19.28 0.47
N ILE A 125 -1.93 -18.70 0.82
CA ILE A 125 -2.41 -17.43 0.24
C ILE A 125 -1.53 -16.26 0.71
N ALA A 126 -1.18 -16.23 1.99
CA ALA A 126 -0.32 -15.19 2.57
C ALA A 126 1.06 -15.15 1.89
N LYS A 127 1.63 -16.30 1.53
CA LYS A 127 2.91 -16.39 0.81
C LYS A 127 2.87 -15.77 -0.60
N LEU A 128 1.70 -15.70 -1.22
CA LEU A 128 1.52 -15.04 -2.52
C LEU A 128 1.26 -13.53 -2.41
N THR A 129 0.94 -13.04 -1.22
CA THR A 129 0.51 -11.67 -0.97
C THR A 129 1.66 -10.85 -0.41
N TYR A 130 1.83 -9.60 -0.87
CA TYR A 130 2.87 -8.70 -0.35
C TYR A 130 2.82 -8.53 1.16
N SER A 131 1.62 -8.44 1.75
CA SER A 131 1.41 -8.28 3.19
C SER A 131 1.89 -9.51 3.97
N GLY A 132 1.64 -10.71 3.46
CA GLY A 132 2.10 -11.95 4.06
C GLY A 132 3.61 -12.12 3.99
N GLN A 133 4.21 -11.78 2.85
CA GLN A 133 5.67 -11.81 2.68
C GLN A 133 6.38 -10.84 3.62
N ILE A 134 5.87 -9.62 3.74
CA ILE A 134 6.41 -8.63 4.68
C ILE A 134 6.24 -9.11 6.12
N GLY A 135 5.10 -9.73 6.46
CA GLY A 135 4.87 -10.33 7.77
C GLY A 135 5.87 -11.44 8.11
N LEU A 136 6.23 -12.28 7.14
CA LEU A 136 7.23 -13.34 7.29
C LEU A 136 8.65 -12.76 7.45
N LEU A 137 9.01 -11.76 6.66
CA LEU A 137 10.31 -11.09 6.72
C LEU A 137 10.51 -10.33 8.05
N LEU A 138 9.45 -9.73 8.57
CA LEU A 138 9.49 -9.01 9.85
C LEU A 138 9.37 -9.94 11.08
N GLY A 139 8.79 -11.12 10.91
CA GLY A 139 8.61 -12.11 11.98
C GLY A 139 9.87 -12.90 12.35
N GLN A 140 10.98 -12.73 11.63
CA GLN A 140 12.27 -13.37 11.94
C GLN A 140 13.31 -12.32 12.37
N PRO A 141 13.32 -11.91 13.65
CA PRO A 141 14.33 -11.00 14.16
C PRO A 141 15.71 -11.69 14.13
N GLY A 142 16.66 -11.11 13.42
CA GLY A 142 18.07 -11.55 13.40
C GLY A 142 18.56 -12.22 12.11
N ARG A 143 17.72 -12.50 11.15
CA ARG A 143 18.12 -12.90 9.79
C ARG A 143 17.17 -12.30 8.75
N PRO A 144 17.44 -11.11 8.22
CA PRO A 144 16.82 -10.66 6.99
C PRO A 144 17.49 -11.40 5.82
N GLN A 145 17.34 -12.71 5.75
CA GLN A 145 17.56 -13.43 4.50
C GLN A 145 16.25 -13.23 3.72
N ALA A 146 16.14 -12.04 3.11
CA ALA A 146 15.18 -11.84 2.05
C ALA A 146 15.60 -12.77 0.90
N ASP A 147 14.97 -13.93 0.82
CA ASP A 147 15.17 -14.81 -0.32
C ASP A 147 14.78 -14.03 -1.57
N MET A 148 15.55 -14.22 -2.66
CA MET A 148 15.24 -13.61 -3.97
C MET A 148 13.79 -13.87 -4.40
N LYS A 149 13.20 -14.97 -3.93
CA LYS A 149 11.80 -15.33 -4.17
C LYS A 149 10.81 -14.39 -3.48
N ASP A 150 11.10 -13.97 -2.26
CA ASP A 150 10.21 -13.09 -1.48
C ASP A 150 10.20 -11.68 -2.08
N ILE A 151 11.36 -11.19 -2.50
CA ILE A 151 11.49 -9.91 -3.21
C ILE A 151 10.79 -9.98 -4.57
N ALA A 152 10.92 -11.09 -5.31
CA ALA A 152 10.26 -11.28 -6.59
C ALA A 152 8.72 -11.28 -6.46
N ILE A 153 8.17 -11.87 -5.39
CA ILE A 153 6.73 -11.86 -5.13
C ILE A 153 6.24 -10.44 -4.81
N ILE A 154 6.98 -9.67 -4.02
CA ILE A 154 6.64 -8.27 -3.71
C ILE A 154 6.64 -7.43 -4.99
N LEU A 155 7.68 -7.58 -5.84
CA LEU A 155 7.75 -6.90 -7.13
C LEU A 155 6.62 -7.32 -8.08
N LEU A 156 6.26 -8.59 -8.12
CA LEU A 156 5.15 -9.09 -8.93
C LEU A 156 3.83 -8.47 -8.47
N ASN A 157 3.57 -8.40 -7.17
CA ASN A 157 2.39 -7.72 -6.62
C ASN A 157 2.38 -6.23 -6.97
N LEU A 158 3.53 -5.57 -6.91
CA LEU A 158 3.68 -4.16 -7.25
C LEU A 158 3.36 -3.93 -8.75
N LEU A 159 3.86 -4.80 -9.64
CA LEU A 159 3.52 -4.77 -11.07
C LEU A 159 2.04 -5.03 -11.32
N LEU A 160 1.43 -5.97 -10.60
CA LEU A 160 0.01 -6.26 -10.72
C LEU A 160 -0.84 -5.06 -10.28
N PHE A 161 -0.49 -4.40 -9.19
CA PHE A 161 -1.21 -3.22 -8.72
C PHE A 161 -1.02 -2.00 -9.63
N THR A 162 0.16 -1.81 -10.23
CA THR A 162 0.36 -0.78 -11.26
C THR A 162 -0.47 -1.07 -12.50
N ALA A 163 -0.58 -2.33 -12.92
CA ALA A 163 -1.43 -2.73 -14.04
C ALA A 163 -2.91 -2.49 -13.73
N LEU A 164 -3.37 -2.83 -12.51
CA LEU A 164 -4.74 -2.55 -12.05
C LEU A 164 -5.01 -1.04 -12.03
N PHE A 165 -4.07 -0.25 -11.53
CA PHE A 165 -4.19 1.20 -11.51
C PHE A 165 -4.28 1.78 -12.93
N THR A 166 -3.40 1.38 -13.83
CA THR A 166 -3.40 1.85 -15.23
C THR A 166 -4.66 1.40 -15.97
N ALA A 167 -5.17 0.21 -15.71
CA ALA A 167 -6.43 -0.27 -16.27
C ALA A 167 -7.64 0.55 -15.75
N ALA A 168 -7.66 0.85 -14.44
CA ALA A 168 -8.71 1.68 -13.84
C ALA A 168 -8.68 3.11 -14.40
N TYR A 169 -7.49 3.66 -14.54
CA TYR A 169 -7.25 4.99 -15.11
C TYR A 169 -7.74 5.09 -16.56
N LYS A 170 -7.33 4.13 -17.42
CA LYS A 170 -7.72 4.09 -18.84
C LYS A 170 -9.23 3.89 -19.06
N LYS A 171 -9.89 3.10 -18.16
CA LYS A 171 -11.32 2.81 -18.29
C LYS A 171 -12.22 3.98 -17.89
N ARG A 172 -11.75 4.86 -17.03
CA ARG A 172 -12.54 5.99 -16.49
C ARG A 172 -12.26 7.34 -17.15
N GLY A 173 -11.29 7.42 -18.07
CA GLY A 173 -11.06 8.60 -18.93
C GLY A 173 -10.69 9.86 -18.14
N LEU A 174 -9.86 9.72 -17.09
CA LEU A 174 -9.21 10.85 -16.43
C LEU A 174 -7.98 11.25 -17.19
#